data_5c87fa8b4cfc890ecc84a8f332cc5d25
#
_entry.id   5c87fa8b4cfc890ecc84a8f332cc5d25
#
_cell.length_a   1.000
_cell.length_b   1.000
_cell.length_c   1.000
_cell.angle_alpha   90.00
_cell.angle_beta   90.00
_cell.angle_gamma   90.00
#
_symmetry.space_group_name_H-M   'P 1'
#
loop_
_entity.id
_entity.type
_entity.pdbx_description
1 polymer ?
#
loop_
_entity_poly.entity_id
_entity_poly.type
_entity_poly.pdbx_seq_one_letter_code
_entity_poly.pdbx_strand_id
1 'polypeptide(L)'
;MRYLVSGKEMKLLDQNTSQVFHVPELVLMEQASMAFVQKLLVLKQNKLSTALIACGSGNNGGDGLAIARLLREQGVFVSVWPAGEEEGHRISPSYDTQKQICSAYRIPVVQKEKVSAGEASYDVVIDAMFGTGLSREISGALANDIDVLNQLSGWKVAVDIASGISSDDGAVLGTAFRADDTITFSFGKKGQYLWPGNEYCGKVHVVSMGITQESWLDHKPHTAVLEPEDLKKLPSRMAHTNKGSYGKLLIIAGSVNMSGAACFCAKAAYRMGSGLVRVFTCEQNRLILQTKVPEAVLVTGQENEEETLLAEQLQWADAVVFGPGIGTGQRARRMTSTVLAQCRVPLVLDADALNIIADQPELLEQAKTDIILTPHPGEMSRLTQKPVSEILTTLEQSAETFAKRFHVICVLKDFHTVTAVSDGMTYVNLSGNNGMATAGSGDVLAGVIGSLLAQGMKAEEAAPLGVYVHGLAGDAAKEKCGVRGMMASDIIEGLKEVEKS
;
A
#
# COMPACT_ATOMS: atom_id res chain seq x y z
N MET A 1 6.74 8.88 7.70
CA MET A 1 5.81 8.96 6.54
C MET A 1 6.58 9.44 5.34
N ARG A 2 6.44 8.74 4.20
CA ARG A 2 7.09 9.03 2.91
C ARG A 2 6.01 9.19 1.84
N TYR A 3 6.15 10.23 0.99
CA TYR A 3 5.18 10.49 -0.08
C TYR A 3 5.40 9.56 -1.27
N LEU A 4 4.31 9.20 -1.94
CA LEU A 4 4.29 8.59 -3.26
C LEU A 4 3.80 9.62 -4.27
N VAL A 5 4.32 9.53 -5.49
CA VAL A 5 4.00 10.48 -6.56
C VAL A 5 3.44 9.76 -7.80
N SER A 6 2.57 10.44 -8.52
CA SER A 6 2.21 10.10 -9.90
C SER A 6 3.31 10.53 -10.86
N GLY A 7 3.27 10.06 -12.10
CA GLY A 7 4.20 10.52 -13.14
C GLY A 7 4.07 12.03 -13.43
N LYS A 8 2.86 12.57 -13.31
CA LYS A 8 2.62 14.02 -13.47
C LYS A 8 3.26 14.82 -12.33
N GLU A 9 3.10 14.38 -11.10
CA GLU A 9 3.71 15.01 -9.93
C GLU A 9 5.23 14.92 -10.02
N MET A 10 5.80 13.75 -10.38
CA MET A 10 7.24 13.61 -10.53
C MET A 10 7.79 14.56 -11.61
N LYS A 11 7.12 14.65 -12.77
CA LYS A 11 7.50 15.59 -13.83
C LYS A 11 7.46 17.05 -13.36
N LEU A 12 6.48 17.42 -12.54
CA LEU A 12 6.40 18.76 -11.97
C LEU A 12 7.58 19.03 -11.03
N LEU A 13 7.94 18.07 -10.19
CA LEU A 13 9.09 18.18 -9.29
C LEU A 13 10.41 18.32 -10.05
N ASP A 14 10.63 17.57 -11.11
CA ASP A 14 11.77 17.70 -12.01
C ASP A 14 11.84 19.11 -12.62
N GLN A 15 10.69 19.61 -13.13
CA GLN A 15 10.60 20.94 -13.71
C GLN A 15 10.86 22.04 -12.68
N ASN A 16 10.27 21.96 -11.48
CA ASN A 16 10.49 22.92 -10.42
C ASN A 16 11.96 22.94 -9.99
N THR A 17 12.59 21.77 -9.86
CA THR A 17 13.99 21.65 -9.50
C THR A 17 14.89 22.29 -10.56
N SER A 18 14.58 22.09 -11.85
CA SER A 18 15.39 22.62 -12.94
C SER A 18 15.14 24.11 -13.19
N GLN A 19 13.89 24.57 -13.14
CA GLN A 19 13.51 25.93 -13.55
C GLN A 19 13.52 26.91 -12.40
N VAL A 20 13.10 26.50 -11.20
CA VAL A 20 13.00 27.38 -10.02
C VAL A 20 14.27 27.33 -9.18
N PHE A 21 14.80 26.13 -8.96
CA PHE A 21 16.03 25.94 -8.17
C PHE A 21 17.30 25.89 -9.02
N HIS A 22 17.16 26.01 -10.37
CA HIS A 22 18.25 26.12 -11.32
C HIS A 22 19.26 24.97 -11.31
N VAL A 23 18.82 23.75 -10.91
CA VAL A 23 19.65 22.54 -11.01
C VAL A 23 19.57 21.98 -12.43
N PRO A 24 20.67 21.94 -13.21
CA PRO A 24 20.62 21.46 -14.59
C PRO A 24 20.17 20.00 -14.67
N GLU A 25 19.40 19.64 -15.68
CA GLU A 25 18.86 18.29 -15.88
C GLU A 25 19.96 17.21 -15.95
N LEU A 26 21.10 17.52 -16.60
CA LEU A 26 22.27 16.62 -16.65
C LEU A 26 22.89 16.39 -15.26
N VAL A 27 22.80 17.37 -14.35
CA VAL A 27 23.29 17.19 -12.97
C VAL A 27 22.37 16.24 -12.21
N LEU A 28 21.06 16.38 -12.36
CA LEU A 28 20.09 15.46 -11.76
C LEU A 28 20.27 14.04 -12.31
N MET A 29 20.44 13.88 -13.63
CA MET A 29 20.71 12.60 -14.29
C MET A 29 21.99 11.94 -13.75
N GLU A 30 23.07 12.69 -13.60
CA GLU A 30 24.33 12.16 -13.06
C GLU A 30 24.16 11.71 -11.59
N GLN A 31 23.48 12.51 -10.75
CA GLN A 31 23.19 12.16 -9.37
C GLN A 31 22.29 10.91 -9.24
N ALA A 32 21.26 10.81 -10.09
CA ALA A 32 20.38 9.65 -10.17
C ALA A 32 21.18 8.38 -10.51
N SER A 33 22.00 8.46 -11.54
CA SER A 33 22.82 7.34 -12.02
C SER A 33 23.87 6.92 -10.97
N MET A 34 24.50 7.86 -10.29
CA MET A 34 25.45 7.57 -9.19
C MET A 34 24.73 6.87 -8.03
N ALA A 35 23.56 7.37 -7.62
CA ALA A 35 22.77 6.77 -6.54
C ALA A 35 22.29 5.37 -6.91
N PHE A 36 21.89 5.16 -8.20
CA PHE A 36 21.53 3.85 -8.71
C PHE A 36 22.68 2.86 -8.61
N VAL A 37 23.87 3.22 -9.14
CA VAL A 37 25.05 2.34 -9.13
C VAL A 37 25.48 2.00 -7.70
N GLN A 38 25.51 2.98 -6.80
CA GLN A 38 25.82 2.76 -5.39
C GLN A 38 24.86 1.75 -4.76
N LYS A 39 23.55 1.92 -4.98
CA LYS A 39 22.53 1.01 -4.45
C LYS A 39 22.64 -0.39 -5.05
N LEU A 40 22.84 -0.49 -6.36
CA LEU A 40 23.01 -1.74 -7.10
C LEU A 40 24.19 -2.56 -6.52
N LEU A 41 25.35 -1.92 -6.34
CA LEU A 41 26.54 -2.57 -5.80
C LEU A 41 26.34 -3.04 -4.35
N VAL A 42 25.67 -2.24 -3.52
CA VAL A 42 25.32 -2.65 -2.15
C VAL A 42 24.43 -3.87 -2.14
N LEU A 43 23.39 -3.92 -2.99
CA LEU A 43 22.47 -5.07 -3.08
C LEU A 43 23.19 -6.36 -3.52
N LYS A 44 24.20 -6.26 -4.38
CA LYS A 44 25.03 -7.40 -4.81
C LYS A 44 26.32 -7.57 -3.99
N GLN A 45 26.49 -6.88 -2.87
CA GLN A 45 27.68 -6.97 -2.03
C GLN A 45 29.01 -6.78 -2.82
N ASN A 46 29.00 -5.87 -3.79
CA ASN A 46 30.10 -5.59 -4.73
C ASN A 46 30.55 -6.81 -5.57
N LYS A 47 29.69 -7.83 -5.75
CA LYS A 47 29.95 -9.02 -6.55
C LYS A 47 29.25 -8.93 -7.90
N LEU A 48 29.61 -7.97 -8.71
CA LEU A 48 29.06 -7.75 -10.03
C LEU A 48 30.20 -7.68 -11.05
N SER A 49 30.21 -8.57 -12.03
CA SER A 49 31.25 -8.68 -13.05
C SER A 49 30.76 -8.25 -14.43
N THR A 50 29.50 -8.57 -14.77
CA THR A 50 28.95 -8.32 -16.11
C THR A 50 27.55 -7.70 -16.03
N ALA A 51 27.26 -6.70 -16.90
CA ALA A 51 25.98 -6.04 -16.97
C ALA A 51 25.54 -5.82 -18.43
N LEU A 52 24.24 -6.10 -18.70
CA LEU A 52 23.55 -5.64 -19.90
C LEU A 52 22.60 -4.50 -19.51
N ILE A 53 22.62 -3.41 -20.26
CA ILE A 53 21.73 -2.27 -20.04
C ILE A 53 20.94 -2.00 -21.31
N ALA A 54 19.62 -2.19 -21.27
CA ALA A 54 18.71 -1.85 -22.35
C ALA A 54 18.25 -0.40 -22.20
N CYS A 55 18.62 0.45 -23.13
CA CYS A 55 18.38 1.89 -23.11
C CYS A 55 17.33 2.28 -24.15
N GLY A 56 16.27 2.96 -23.73
CA GLY A 56 15.36 3.68 -24.64
C GLY A 56 15.99 5.01 -25.10
N SER A 57 15.30 5.74 -25.98
CA SER A 57 15.80 7.02 -26.53
C SER A 57 15.45 8.26 -25.67
N GLY A 58 14.72 8.09 -24.57
CA GLY A 58 14.32 9.16 -23.64
C GLY A 58 15.32 9.40 -22.52
N ASN A 59 14.90 10.18 -21.50
CA ASN A 59 15.74 10.50 -20.33
C ASN A 59 16.10 9.25 -19.51
N ASN A 60 15.17 8.30 -19.36
CA ASN A 60 15.46 7.03 -18.66
C ASN A 60 16.59 6.23 -19.34
N GLY A 61 16.61 6.23 -20.70
CA GLY A 61 17.73 5.67 -21.45
C GLY A 61 19.03 6.45 -21.25
N GLY A 62 18.93 7.78 -21.08
CA GLY A 62 20.06 8.61 -20.69
C GLY A 62 20.64 8.24 -19.33
N ASP A 63 19.78 7.99 -18.34
CA ASP A 63 20.19 7.43 -17.02
C ASP A 63 20.88 6.08 -17.22
N GLY A 64 20.33 5.19 -18.08
CA GLY A 64 20.93 3.90 -18.41
C GLY A 64 22.35 4.03 -18.99
N LEU A 65 22.56 4.98 -19.89
CA LEU A 65 23.89 5.26 -20.47
C LEU A 65 24.88 5.79 -19.43
N ALA A 66 24.45 6.70 -18.55
CA ALA A 66 25.27 7.20 -17.46
C ALA A 66 25.63 6.07 -16.48
N ILE A 67 24.65 5.19 -16.14
CA ILE A 67 24.87 3.99 -15.34
C ILE A 67 25.90 3.07 -16.00
N ALA A 68 25.85 2.90 -17.30
CA ALA A 68 26.81 2.07 -18.05
C ALA A 68 28.25 2.57 -17.85
N ARG A 69 28.47 3.87 -17.98
CA ARG A 69 29.79 4.48 -17.77
C ARG A 69 30.25 4.30 -16.31
N LEU A 70 29.37 4.60 -15.35
CA LEU A 70 29.69 4.51 -13.92
C LEU A 70 30.00 3.07 -13.47
N LEU A 71 29.27 2.07 -13.97
CA LEU A 71 29.57 0.67 -13.70
C LEU A 71 30.92 0.24 -14.27
N ARG A 72 31.25 0.71 -15.48
CA ARG A 72 32.58 0.47 -16.07
C ARG A 72 33.71 1.06 -15.22
N GLU A 73 33.52 2.26 -14.67
CA GLU A 73 34.48 2.87 -13.73
C GLU A 73 34.70 2.03 -12.47
N GLN A 74 33.68 1.24 -12.07
CA GLN A 74 33.77 0.28 -10.96
C GLN A 74 34.36 -1.08 -11.37
N GLY A 75 34.83 -1.24 -12.61
CA GLY A 75 35.44 -2.46 -13.12
C GLY A 75 34.45 -3.53 -13.61
N VAL A 76 33.17 -3.18 -13.75
CA VAL A 76 32.14 -4.07 -14.34
C VAL A 76 32.26 -4.08 -15.86
N PHE A 77 32.20 -5.25 -16.48
CA PHE A 77 32.12 -5.36 -17.93
C PHE A 77 30.68 -5.08 -18.38
N VAL A 78 30.49 -3.96 -19.08
CA VAL A 78 29.16 -3.45 -19.46
C VAL A 78 28.94 -3.56 -20.96
N SER A 79 27.75 -3.99 -21.36
CA SER A 79 27.23 -3.91 -22.73
C SER A 79 25.93 -3.09 -22.73
N VAL A 80 25.79 -2.18 -23.70
CA VAL A 80 24.58 -1.38 -23.90
C VAL A 80 23.79 -1.91 -25.07
N TRP A 81 22.51 -2.10 -24.92
CA TRP A 81 21.56 -2.40 -25.98
C TRP A 81 20.63 -1.20 -26.21
N PRO A 82 20.77 -0.44 -27.32
CA PRO A 82 19.88 0.67 -27.65
C PRO A 82 18.55 0.12 -28.19
N ALA A 83 17.57 -0.04 -27.32
CA ALA A 83 16.26 -0.54 -27.69
C ALA A 83 15.40 0.57 -28.33
N GLY A 84 14.75 0.27 -29.48
CA GLY A 84 13.82 1.18 -30.14
C GLY A 84 14.45 2.32 -30.93
N GLU A 85 15.78 2.38 -31.12
CA GLU A 85 16.41 3.36 -32.02
C GLU A 85 15.97 3.19 -33.47
N GLU A 86 15.65 1.99 -33.90
CA GLU A 86 15.23 1.68 -35.28
C GLU A 86 13.86 2.25 -35.65
N GLU A 87 13.02 2.63 -34.70
CA GLU A 87 11.65 3.11 -34.91
C GLU A 87 11.52 4.64 -35.05
N GLY A 88 12.63 5.39 -35.19
CA GLY A 88 12.59 6.85 -35.42
C GLY A 88 12.03 7.67 -34.25
N HIS A 89 12.14 7.19 -33.02
CA HIS A 89 11.72 7.91 -31.85
C HIS A 89 12.58 9.15 -31.59
N ARG A 90 11.94 10.21 -31.07
CA ARG A 90 12.64 11.45 -30.73
C ARG A 90 13.65 11.21 -29.63
N ILE A 91 14.91 11.45 -29.90
CA ILE A 91 16.02 11.36 -28.95
C ILE A 91 15.99 12.56 -28.01
N SER A 92 16.13 12.34 -26.71
CA SER A 92 16.25 13.45 -25.74
C SER A 92 17.67 14.05 -25.78
N PRO A 93 17.84 15.37 -25.56
CA PRO A 93 19.16 15.99 -25.53
C PRO A 93 20.10 15.37 -24.49
N SER A 94 19.59 14.97 -23.35
CA SER A 94 20.34 14.32 -22.27
C SER A 94 20.82 12.93 -22.67
N TYR A 95 19.97 12.15 -23.36
CA TYR A 95 20.36 10.86 -23.95
C TYR A 95 21.48 11.01 -24.96
N ASP A 96 21.36 11.98 -25.92
CA ASP A 96 22.39 12.20 -26.94
C ASP A 96 23.74 12.56 -26.30
N THR A 97 23.75 13.42 -25.29
CA THR A 97 24.94 13.76 -24.50
C THR A 97 25.58 12.53 -23.90
N GLN A 98 24.82 11.69 -23.21
CA GLN A 98 25.33 10.47 -22.56
C GLN A 98 25.80 9.43 -23.61
N LYS A 99 25.15 9.34 -24.77
CA LYS A 99 25.57 8.48 -25.88
C LYS A 99 26.96 8.88 -26.41
N GLN A 100 27.22 10.18 -26.58
CA GLN A 100 28.53 10.69 -26.97
C GLN A 100 29.60 10.35 -25.94
N ILE A 101 29.29 10.51 -24.62
CA ILE A 101 30.19 10.14 -23.53
C ILE A 101 30.50 8.64 -23.57
N CYS A 102 29.48 7.77 -23.67
CA CYS A 102 29.66 6.30 -23.73
C CYS A 102 30.51 5.90 -24.94
N SER A 103 30.32 6.56 -26.09
CA SER A 103 31.13 6.34 -27.29
C SER A 103 32.61 6.70 -27.05
N ALA A 104 32.89 7.83 -26.40
CA ALA A 104 34.24 8.25 -26.04
C ALA A 104 34.93 7.27 -25.10
N TYR A 105 34.16 6.70 -24.11
CA TYR A 105 34.60 5.63 -23.21
C TYR A 105 34.69 4.26 -23.89
N ARG A 106 34.31 4.14 -25.19
CA ARG A 106 34.28 2.87 -25.93
C ARG A 106 33.49 1.78 -25.24
N ILE A 107 32.31 2.11 -24.71
CA ILE A 107 31.40 1.13 -24.11
C ILE A 107 30.82 0.26 -25.22
N PRO A 108 30.89 -1.08 -25.12
CA PRO A 108 30.37 -1.96 -26.16
C PRO A 108 28.84 -1.78 -26.36
N VAL A 109 28.46 -1.63 -27.63
CA VAL A 109 27.05 -1.64 -28.06
C VAL A 109 26.77 -3.01 -28.66
N VAL A 110 25.71 -3.68 -28.19
CA VAL A 110 25.29 -5.00 -28.67
C VAL A 110 24.02 -4.89 -29.47
N GLN A 111 23.90 -5.73 -30.49
CA GLN A 111 22.71 -5.82 -31.34
C GLN A 111 21.73 -6.83 -30.79
N LYS A 112 20.44 -6.65 -31.09
CA LYS A 112 19.33 -7.49 -30.62
C LYS A 112 19.56 -8.99 -30.88
N GLU A 113 20.05 -9.31 -32.08
CA GLU A 113 20.26 -10.70 -32.54
C GLU A 113 21.24 -11.45 -31.62
N LYS A 114 22.29 -10.79 -31.13
CA LYS A 114 23.26 -11.37 -30.21
C LYS A 114 22.67 -11.55 -28.80
N VAL A 115 21.85 -10.59 -28.36
CA VAL A 115 21.16 -10.67 -27.08
C VAL A 115 20.15 -11.82 -27.10
N SER A 116 19.34 -11.91 -28.17
CA SER A 116 18.32 -12.95 -28.35
C SER A 116 18.90 -14.34 -28.51
N ALA A 117 20.10 -14.47 -29.12
CA ALA A 117 20.78 -15.76 -29.28
C ALA A 117 21.30 -16.35 -27.95
N GLY A 118 21.29 -15.56 -26.86
CA GLY A 118 21.81 -16.01 -25.55
C GLY A 118 23.31 -16.26 -25.55
N GLU A 119 24.07 -15.63 -26.45
CA GLU A 119 25.51 -15.84 -26.60
C GLU A 119 26.31 -15.34 -25.40
N ALA A 120 25.74 -14.46 -24.58
CA ALA A 120 26.35 -13.92 -23.37
C ALA A 120 25.47 -14.10 -22.15
N SER A 121 26.09 -14.46 -21.02
CA SER A 121 25.45 -14.46 -19.69
C SER A 121 25.83 -13.18 -18.95
N TYR A 122 24.86 -12.55 -18.32
CA TYR A 122 25.04 -11.33 -17.55
C TYR A 122 24.67 -11.58 -16.09
N ASP A 123 25.44 -11.03 -15.15
CA ASP A 123 25.11 -11.07 -13.73
C ASP A 123 23.88 -10.20 -13.44
N VAL A 124 23.74 -9.08 -14.18
CA VAL A 124 22.58 -8.19 -14.10
C VAL A 124 22.10 -7.74 -15.47
N VAL A 125 20.79 -7.73 -15.65
CA VAL A 125 20.07 -7.15 -16.80
C VAL A 125 19.32 -5.92 -16.30
N ILE A 126 19.70 -4.75 -16.82
CA ILE A 126 19.16 -3.45 -16.38
C ILE A 126 18.21 -2.92 -17.45
N ASP A 127 16.97 -2.68 -17.07
CA ASP A 127 15.95 -2.05 -17.88
C ASP A 127 15.96 -0.54 -17.67
N ALA A 128 16.38 0.19 -18.69
CA ALA A 128 16.35 1.65 -18.79
C ALA A 128 15.61 2.11 -20.06
N MET A 129 14.59 1.33 -20.52
CA MET A 129 13.89 1.66 -21.76
C MET A 129 12.88 2.79 -21.55
N PHE A 130 11.98 2.65 -20.59
CA PHE A 130 10.93 3.63 -20.31
C PHE A 130 10.86 3.97 -18.82
N GLY A 131 10.75 5.26 -18.49
CA GLY A 131 10.52 5.75 -17.13
C GLY A 131 9.07 6.24 -16.94
N THR A 132 8.86 7.15 -15.99
CA THR A 132 7.55 7.70 -15.60
C THR A 132 6.80 8.44 -16.70
N GLY A 133 7.45 8.76 -17.82
CA GLY A 133 6.84 9.47 -18.95
C GLY A 133 6.02 8.58 -19.90
N LEU A 134 5.97 7.28 -19.70
CA LEU A 134 5.21 6.35 -20.53
C LEU A 134 3.70 6.56 -20.37
N SER A 135 2.99 6.85 -21.45
CA SER A 135 1.54 7.12 -21.44
C SER A 135 0.77 6.38 -22.53
N ARG A 136 1.44 5.49 -23.27
CA ARG A 136 0.87 4.72 -24.38
C ARG A 136 1.21 3.24 -24.23
N GLU A 137 0.41 2.38 -24.83
CA GLU A 137 0.72 0.95 -24.89
C GLU A 137 2.01 0.69 -25.68
N ILE A 138 2.79 -0.24 -25.19
CA ILE A 138 3.99 -0.76 -25.86
C ILE A 138 3.55 -1.90 -26.77
N SER A 139 3.90 -1.80 -28.06
CA SER A 139 3.57 -2.78 -29.08
C SER A 139 4.71 -2.94 -30.08
N GLY A 140 4.59 -3.87 -31.04
CA GLY A 140 5.54 -4.05 -32.13
C GLY A 140 6.93 -4.47 -31.67
N ALA A 141 7.97 -3.86 -32.25
CA ALA A 141 9.37 -4.20 -31.98
C ALA A 141 9.76 -3.98 -30.52
N LEU A 142 9.27 -2.91 -29.89
CA LEU A 142 9.53 -2.60 -28.47
C LEU A 142 8.93 -3.64 -27.51
N ALA A 143 7.75 -4.18 -27.82
CA ALA A 143 7.16 -5.26 -27.05
C ALA A 143 8.03 -6.53 -27.12
N ASN A 144 8.51 -6.86 -28.34
CA ASN A 144 9.43 -7.98 -28.53
C ASN A 144 10.76 -7.77 -27.78
N ASP A 145 11.26 -6.54 -27.66
CA ASP A 145 12.47 -6.23 -26.92
C ASP A 145 12.29 -6.50 -25.42
N ILE A 146 11.16 -6.09 -24.84
CA ILE A 146 10.82 -6.39 -23.45
C ILE A 146 10.69 -7.91 -23.23
N ASP A 147 10.08 -8.63 -24.17
CA ASP A 147 9.93 -10.09 -24.07
C ASP A 147 11.31 -10.79 -24.11
N VAL A 148 12.23 -10.31 -24.94
CA VAL A 148 13.63 -10.80 -24.95
C VAL A 148 14.30 -10.55 -23.60
N LEU A 149 14.19 -9.33 -23.04
CA LEU A 149 14.76 -9.00 -21.73
C LEU A 149 14.20 -9.90 -20.61
N ASN A 150 12.89 -10.18 -20.65
CA ASN A 150 12.24 -11.05 -19.68
C ASN A 150 12.75 -12.50 -19.73
N GLN A 151 13.18 -12.97 -20.89
CA GLN A 151 13.70 -14.33 -21.09
C GLN A 151 15.18 -14.48 -20.72
N LEU A 152 15.94 -13.38 -20.62
CA LEU A 152 17.35 -13.44 -20.24
C LEU A 152 17.51 -13.97 -18.82
N SER A 153 18.57 -14.76 -18.62
CA SER A 153 19.05 -15.11 -17.29
C SER A 153 19.77 -13.93 -16.62
N GLY A 154 19.88 -13.95 -15.31
CA GLY A 154 20.52 -12.91 -14.51
C GLY A 154 19.53 -12.15 -13.63
N TRP A 155 20.07 -11.34 -12.75
CA TRP A 155 19.28 -10.46 -11.87
C TRP A 155 18.69 -9.29 -12.66
N LYS A 156 17.38 -9.12 -12.59
CA LYS A 156 16.66 -8.12 -13.36
C LYS A 156 16.39 -6.87 -12.53
N VAL A 157 16.90 -5.72 -12.98
CA VAL A 157 16.78 -4.47 -12.24
C VAL A 157 16.22 -3.38 -13.15
N ALA A 158 15.15 -2.71 -12.71
CA ALA A 158 14.59 -1.58 -13.44
C ALA A 158 15.14 -0.24 -12.93
N VAL A 159 15.41 0.66 -13.88
CA VAL A 159 15.77 2.07 -13.62
C VAL A 159 14.49 2.87 -13.50
N ASP A 160 14.30 3.45 -12.35
CA ASP A 160 13.17 4.30 -11.95
C ASP A 160 11.82 3.55 -11.85
N ILE A 161 11.35 2.91 -12.90
CA ILE A 161 10.15 2.06 -12.93
C ILE A 161 10.31 0.97 -13.97
N ALA A 162 9.73 -0.19 -13.78
CA ALA A 162 9.74 -1.26 -14.77
C ALA A 162 9.06 -0.80 -16.07
N SER A 163 9.76 -0.93 -17.21
CA SER A 163 9.23 -0.52 -18.50
C SER A 163 7.91 -1.20 -18.82
N GLY A 164 6.91 -0.42 -19.23
CA GLY A 164 5.56 -0.89 -19.51
C GLY A 164 4.58 -0.75 -18.34
N ILE A 165 5.03 -0.29 -17.17
CA ILE A 165 4.14 -0.03 -16.02
C ILE A 165 3.79 1.45 -15.95
N SER A 166 2.50 1.74 -15.81
CA SER A 166 2.00 3.09 -15.53
C SER A 166 2.44 3.55 -14.15
N SER A 167 3.08 4.70 -14.06
CA SER A 167 3.55 5.29 -12.80
C SER A 167 2.41 5.77 -11.90
N ASP A 168 1.20 5.96 -12.45
CA ASP A 168 0.06 6.53 -11.74
C ASP A 168 -0.75 5.46 -10.99
N ASP A 169 -1.06 4.34 -11.65
CA ASP A 169 -2.01 3.32 -11.18
C ASP A 169 -1.47 1.88 -11.26
N GLY A 170 -0.27 1.67 -11.82
CA GLY A 170 0.33 0.35 -11.96
C GLY A 170 -0.22 -0.50 -13.11
N ALA A 171 -1.04 0.06 -13.99
CA ALA A 171 -1.54 -0.64 -15.16
C ALA A 171 -0.39 -1.10 -16.08
N VAL A 172 -0.54 -2.30 -16.66
CA VAL A 172 0.37 -2.79 -17.69
C VAL A 172 -0.02 -2.18 -19.03
N LEU A 173 0.87 -1.39 -19.62
CA LEU A 173 0.67 -0.71 -20.89
C LEU A 173 1.15 -1.59 -22.06
N GLY A 174 0.36 -2.59 -22.41
CA GLY A 174 0.67 -3.59 -23.43
C GLY A 174 1.51 -4.74 -22.89
N THR A 175 2.82 -4.58 -22.79
CA THR A 175 3.75 -5.52 -22.15
C THR A 175 4.63 -4.80 -21.14
N ALA A 176 5.20 -5.55 -20.18
CA ALA A 176 6.06 -4.96 -19.17
C ALA A 176 7.26 -5.84 -18.83
N PHE A 177 8.36 -5.18 -18.47
CA PHE A 177 9.54 -5.82 -17.90
C PHE A 177 9.23 -6.35 -16.49
N ARG A 178 9.74 -7.55 -16.17
CA ARG A 178 9.60 -8.16 -14.85
C ARG A 178 10.91 -8.02 -14.07
N ALA A 179 10.99 -7.00 -13.25
CA ALA A 179 12.14 -6.74 -12.40
C ALA A 179 12.10 -7.61 -11.12
N ASP A 180 13.25 -8.04 -10.65
CA ASP A 180 13.44 -8.56 -9.29
C ASP A 180 13.52 -7.40 -8.29
N ASP A 181 14.20 -6.32 -8.71
CA ASP A 181 14.34 -5.08 -7.96
C ASP A 181 14.14 -3.86 -8.87
N THR A 182 13.55 -2.80 -8.35
CA THR A 182 13.48 -1.48 -8.98
C THR A 182 14.20 -0.46 -8.11
N ILE A 183 15.14 0.29 -8.68
CA ILE A 183 15.79 1.41 -8.00
C ILE A 183 15.20 2.70 -8.56
N THR A 184 14.38 3.36 -7.75
CA THR A 184 13.59 4.55 -8.14
C THR A 184 14.13 5.81 -7.49
N PHE A 185 13.93 6.95 -8.14
CA PHE A 185 14.57 8.21 -7.82
C PHE A 185 13.68 9.14 -6.99
N SER A 186 14.22 9.70 -5.92
CA SER A 186 13.66 10.66 -4.96
C SER A 186 12.38 10.22 -4.27
N PHE A 187 11.36 9.81 -5.04
CA PHE A 187 10.06 9.37 -4.54
C PHE A 187 9.62 8.07 -5.20
N GLY A 188 8.98 7.20 -4.44
CA GLY A 188 8.29 6.04 -5.01
C GLY A 188 7.10 6.47 -5.86
N LYS A 189 6.86 5.81 -6.99
CA LYS A 189 5.71 6.07 -7.85
C LYS A 189 4.55 5.19 -7.42
N LYS A 190 3.34 5.72 -7.42
CA LYS A 190 2.15 4.99 -6.97
C LYS A 190 2.00 3.63 -7.66
N GLY A 191 2.18 3.61 -8.98
CA GLY A 191 2.07 2.41 -9.78
C GLY A 191 3.08 1.30 -9.48
N GLN A 192 4.17 1.59 -8.78
CA GLN A 192 5.11 0.57 -8.30
C GLN A 192 4.56 -0.28 -7.16
N TYR A 193 3.57 0.22 -6.46
CA TYR A 193 2.98 -0.39 -5.26
C TYR A 193 1.54 -0.87 -5.46
N LEU A 194 0.84 -0.34 -6.46
CA LEU A 194 -0.51 -0.75 -6.81
C LEU A 194 -0.49 -1.95 -7.77
N TRP A 195 -1.49 -2.81 -7.66
CA TRP A 195 -1.67 -3.95 -8.57
C TRP A 195 -2.18 -3.47 -9.94
N PRO A 196 -1.67 -4.04 -11.05
CA PRO A 196 -0.71 -5.15 -11.15
C PRO A 196 0.78 -4.73 -11.14
N GLY A 197 1.11 -3.45 -11.13
CA GLY A 197 2.47 -2.92 -11.26
C GLY A 197 3.45 -3.45 -10.21
N ASN A 198 3.00 -3.69 -8.98
CA ASN A 198 3.81 -4.26 -7.91
C ASN A 198 4.38 -5.66 -8.23
N GLU A 199 3.69 -6.45 -9.07
CA GLU A 199 4.19 -7.77 -9.52
C GLU A 199 5.33 -7.67 -10.55
N TYR A 200 5.45 -6.51 -11.20
CA TYR A 200 6.46 -6.27 -12.22
C TYR A 200 7.65 -5.47 -11.70
N CYS A 201 7.44 -4.61 -10.71
CA CYS A 201 8.51 -3.77 -10.15
C CYS A 201 9.40 -4.48 -9.13
N GLY A 202 9.01 -5.66 -8.65
CA GLY A 202 9.75 -6.39 -7.63
C GLY A 202 9.95 -5.56 -6.36
N LYS A 203 11.11 -5.68 -5.72
CA LYS A 203 11.41 -4.89 -4.52
C LYS A 203 11.84 -3.48 -4.89
N VAL A 204 11.08 -2.48 -4.46
CA VAL A 204 11.33 -1.07 -4.77
C VAL A 204 12.29 -0.44 -3.75
N HIS A 205 13.37 0.15 -4.26
CA HIS A 205 14.37 0.89 -3.49
C HIS A 205 14.38 2.34 -3.89
N VAL A 206 14.01 3.23 -3.00
CA VAL A 206 14.04 4.67 -3.24
C VAL A 206 15.44 5.21 -2.92
N VAL A 207 16.04 5.92 -3.87
CA VAL A 207 17.34 6.60 -3.69
C VAL A 207 17.19 8.09 -3.97
N SER A 208 17.96 8.93 -3.27
CA SER A 208 17.95 10.38 -3.50
C SER A 208 18.75 10.73 -4.74
N MET A 209 18.23 11.68 -5.53
CA MET A 209 18.92 12.29 -6.67
C MET A 209 18.98 13.81 -6.61
N GLY A 210 18.72 14.41 -5.46
CA GLY A 210 18.80 15.86 -5.26
C GLY A 210 17.47 16.61 -5.44
N ILE A 211 16.38 15.93 -5.76
CA ILE A 211 15.03 16.52 -5.70
C ILE A 211 14.53 16.38 -4.27
N THR A 212 14.25 17.51 -3.63
CA THR A 212 13.84 17.60 -2.23
C THR A 212 12.38 18.05 -2.09
N GLN A 213 11.90 18.13 -0.84
CA GLN A 213 10.52 18.56 -0.56
C GLN A 213 10.27 20.03 -0.93
N GLU A 214 11.29 20.85 -0.99
CA GLU A 214 11.20 22.25 -1.43
C GLU A 214 10.71 22.36 -2.88
N SER A 215 11.01 21.34 -3.72
CA SER A 215 10.55 21.29 -5.11
C SER A 215 9.03 21.11 -5.24
N TRP A 216 8.32 20.77 -4.17
CA TRP A 216 6.85 20.70 -4.21
C TRP A 216 6.22 22.07 -4.44
N LEU A 217 6.82 23.13 -3.95
CA LEU A 217 6.22 24.47 -3.90
C LEU A 217 4.80 24.36 -3.29
N ASP A 218 3.77 24.75 -4.04
CA ASP A 218 2.37 24.67 -3.62
C ASP A 218 1.67 23.31 -3.99
N HIS A 219 2.42 22.36 -4.56
CA HIS A 219 1.88 21.09 -5.09
C HIS A 219 2.36 19.86 -4.30
N LYS A 220 2.05 19.83 -3.00
CA LYS A 220 2.39 18.69 -2.16
C LYS A 220 1.63 17.43 -2.59
N PRO A 221 2.31 16.27 -2.76
CA PRO A 221 1.64 15.01 -3.07
C PRO A 221 0.62 14.64 -1.97
N HIS A 222 -0.49 14.03 -2.36
CA HIS A 222 -1.55 13.65 -1.43
C HIS A 222 -1.57 12.16 -1.08
N THR A 223 -0.71 11.36 -1.70
CA THR A 223 -0.56 9.93 -1.41
C THR A 223 0.73 9.67 -0.62
N ALA A 224 0.66 8.85 0.41
CA ALA A 224 1.80 8.53 1.27
C ALA A 224 1.81 7.08 1.76
N VAL A 225 2.96 6.65 2.29
CA VAL A 225 3.14 5.42 3.04
C VAL A 225 3.61 5.75 4.46
N LEU A 226 3.17 4.98 5.44
CA LEU A 226 3.68 5.08 6.80
C LEU A 226 5.01 4.34 6.93
N GLU A 227 5.86 4.83 7.82
CA GLU A 227 7.19 4.31 8.11
C GLU A 227 7.36 4.03 9.61
N PRO A 228 8.40 3.32 10.06
CA PRO A 228 8.58 2.98 11.48
C PRO A 228 8.50 4.18 12.43
N GLU A 229 8.94 5.35 11.99
CA GLU A 229 8.89 6.59 12.79
C GLU A 229 7.47 7.04 13.11
N ASP A 230 6.48 6.64 12.28
CA ASP A 230 5.07 6.99 12.48
C ASP A 230 4.45 6.22 13.67
N LEU A 231 5.06 5.12 14.10
CA LEU A 231 4.64 4.39 15.31
C LEU A 231 4.70 5.26 16.57
N LYS A 232 5.51 6.33 16.57
CA LYS A 232 5.55 7.32 17.66
C LYS A 232 4.23 8.07 17.85
N LYS A 233 3.30 7.99 16.89
CA LYS A 233 1.95 8.55 16.98
C LYS A 233 0.99 7.65 17.78
N LEU A 234 1.36 6.40 18.07
CA LEU A 234 0.55 5.53 18.92
C LEU A 234 0.34 6.16 20.29
N PRO A 235 -0.87 6.01 20.87
CA PRO A 235 -1.18 6.57 22.18
C PRO A 235 -0.22 6.04 23.26
N SER A 236 0.46 6.95 23.92
CA SER A 236 1.43 6.59 24.98
C SER A 236 0.73 6.19 26.29
N ARG A 237 1.32 5.25 27.03
CA ARG A 237 0.85 4.88 28.36
C ARG A 237 1.60 5.68 29.44
N MET A 238 0.87 6.46 30.21
CA MET A 238 1.41 7.24 31.31
C MET A 238 1.46 6.41 32.60
N ALA A 239 2.40 6.70 33.52
CA ALA A 239 2.58 5.94 34.75
C ALA A 239 1.38 6.02 35.72
N HIS A 240 0.71 7.18 35.80
CA HIS A 240 -0.42 7.40 36.70
C HIS A 240 -1.73 7.46 35.92
N THR A 241 -2.33 6.29 35.68
CA THR A 241 -3.58 6.14 34.93
C THR A 241 -4.41 4.96 35.44
N ASN A 242 -5.64 4.87 34.96
CA ASN A 242 -6.54 3.75 35.20
C ASN A 242 -7.14 3.23 33.90
N LYS A 243 -7.87 2.13 33.93
CA LYS A 243 -8.48 1.52 32.73
C LYS A 243 -9.38 2.48 31.95
N GLY A 244 -10.04 3.44 32.59
CA GLY A 244 -10.87 4.44 31.91
C GLY A 244 -10.08 5.45 31.09
N SER A 245 -8.78 5.65 31.41
CA SER A 245 -7.90 6.58 30.68
C SER A 245 -7.54 6.11 29.24
N TYR A 246 -7.77 4.84 28.94
CA TYR A 246 -7.43 4.23 27.64
C TYR A 246 -8.68 3.87 26.83
N GLY A 247 -9.78 4.56 27.10
CA GLY A 247 -11.00 4.52 26.30
C GLY A 247 -11.91 3.33 26.53
N LYS A 248 -13.13 3.48 26.03
CA LYS A 248 -14.25 2.53 26.14
C LYS A 248 -14.66 2.12 24.71
N LEU A 249 -14.28 0.92 24.32
CA LEU A 249 -14.66 0.38 23.02
C LEU A 249 -15.90 -0.50 23.15
N LEU A 250 -16.93 -0.18 22.35
CA LEU A 250 -18.06 -1.07 22.13
C LEU A 250 -17.87 -1.84 20.82
N ILE A 251 -17.89 -3.17 20.91
CA ILE A 251 -17.84 -4.08 19.77
C ILE A 251 -19.22 -4.73 19.62
N ILE A 252 -19.89 -4.48 18.51
CA ILE A 252 -21.17 -5.09 18.16
C ILE A 252 -20.87 -6.13 17.09
N ALA A 253 -20.71 -7.38 17.50
CA ALA A 253 -20.16 -8.44 16.65
C ALA A 253 -20.64 -9.83 17.09
N GLY A 254 -20.60 -10.75 16.15
CA GLY A 254 -20.93 -12.15 16.37
C GLY A 254 -22.42 -12.44 16.36
N SER A 255 -22.77 -13.54 15.75
CA SER A 255 -24.09 -14.17 15.77
C SER A 255 -23.92 -15.66 16.07
N VAL A 256 -25.00 -16.41 16.04
CA VAL A 256 -24.96 -17.87 16.24
C VAL A 256 -23.97 -18.49 15.23
N ASN A 257 -23.03 -19.28 15.72
CA ASN A 257 -21.91 -19.90 14.99
C ASN A 257 -20.82 -18.94 14.50
N MET A 258 -20.88 -17.62 14.82
CA MET A 258 -19.90 -16.63 14.41
C MET A 258 -19.25 -15.90 15.58
N SER A 259 -19.07 -16.59 16.70
CA SER A 259 -18.42 -16.05 17.92
C SER A 259 -16.96 -15.66 17.71
N GLY A 260 -16.28 -16.28 16.74
CA GLY A 260 -14.86 -16.02 16.43
C GLY A 260 -14.59 -14.57 16.06
N ALA A 261 -15.46 -13.94 15.26
CA ALA A 261 -15.33 -12.55 14.87
C ALA A 261 -15.29 -11.60 16.08
N ALA A 262 -16.24 -11.75 17.00
CA ALA A 262 -16.27 -10.98 18.23
C ALA A 262 -15.03 -11.23 19.13
N CYS A 263 -14.55 -12.50 19.18
CA CYS A 263 -13.33 -12.86 19.91
C CYS A 263 -12.09 -12.16 19.35
N PHE A 264 -11.92 -12.17 18.04
CA PHE A 264 -10.75 -11.57 17.37
C PHE A 264 -10.74 -10.06 17.52
N CYS A 265 -11.87 -9.38 17.27
CA CYS A 265 -12.00 -7.95 17.53
C CYS A 265 -11.64 -7.57 18.97
N ALA A 266 -12.22 -8.26 19.96
CA ALA A 266 -12.01 -7.93 21.37
C ALA A 266 -10.56 -8.17 21.82
N LYS A 267 -9.96 -9.30 21.41
CA LYS A 267 -8.54 -9.59 21.70
C LYS A 267 -7.61 -8.58 21.05
N ALA A 268 -7.83 -8.24 19.78
CA ALA A 268 -7.03 -7.24 19.07
C ALA A 268 -7.12 -5.88 19.76
N ALA A 269 -8.32 -5.47 20.18
CA ALA A 269 -8.53 -4.22 20.89
C ALA A 269 -7.74 -4.16 22.21
N TYR A 270 -7.73 -5.23 23.00
CA TYR A 270 -6.93 -5.28 24.23
C TYR A 270 -5.43 -5.29 23.94
N ARG A 271 -4.98 -6.00 22.88
CA ARG A 271 -3.56 -5.99 22.47
C ARG A 271 -3.09 -4.61 22.01
N MET A 272 -4.00 -3.81 21.43
CA MET A 272 -3.76 -2.43 21.04
C MET A 272 -3.94 -1.40 22.17
N GLY A 273 -4.26 -1.86 23.38
CA GLY A 273 -4.23 -1.00 24.56
C GLY A 273 -5.55 -0.44 25.04
N SER A 274 -6.71 -0.80 24.46
CA SER A 274 -8.03 -0.40 25.00
C SER A 274 -8.17 -0.71 26.48
N GLY A 275 -8.62 0.26 27.26
CA GLY A 275 -8.79 0.08 28.71
C GLY A 275 -10.05 -0.68 29.09
N LEU A 276 -11.13 -0.49 28.37
CA LEU A 276 -12.42 -1.15 28.58
C LEU A 276 -13.02 -1.57 27.24
N VAL A 277 -13.35 -2.85 27.12
CA VAL A 277 -14.05 -3.39 25.96
C VAL A 277 -15.37 -4.00 26.39
N ARG A 278 -16.46 -3.57 25.76
CA ARG A 278 -17.77 -4.25 25.83
C ARG A 278 -18.06 -4.94 24.50
N VAL A 279 -18.60 -6.15 24.59
CA VAL A 279 -19.03 -6.89 23.41
C VAL A 279 -20.53 -7.08 23.47
N PHE A 280 -21.24 -6.46 22.53
CA PHE A 280 -22.67 -6.65 22.31
C PHE A 280 -22.85 -7.79 21.31
N THR A 281 -23.49 -8.88 21.74
CA THR A 281 -23.62 -10.10 20.94
C THR A 281 -24.87 -10.91 21.31
N CYS A 282 -25.12 -12.02 20.64
CA CYS A 282 -26.22 -12.93 21.01
C CYS A 282 -25.85 -13.76 22.24
N GLU A 283 -26.88 -14.18 23.00
CA GLU A 283 -26.72 -14.96 24.25
C GLU A 283 -25.93 -16.25 24.05
N GLN A 284 -26.08 -16.91 22.89
CA GLN A 284 -25.39 -18.17 22.59
C GLN A 284 -23.85 -18.01 22.59
N ASN A 285 -23.34 -16.80 22.36
CA ASN A 285 -21.91 -16.54 22.39
C ASN A 285 -21.33 -16.29 23.78
N ARG A 286 -22.18 -16.13 24.82
CA ARG A 286 -21.77 -15.76 26.19
C ARG A 286 -20.66 -16.66 26.74
N LEU A 287 -20.88 -17.97 26.79
CA LEU A 287 -19.92 -18.89 27.38
C LEU A 287 -18.60 -18.92 26.60
N ILE A 288 -18.68 -18.85 25.26
CA ILE A 288 -17.52 -18.87 24.38
C ILE A 288 -16.66 -17.62 24.64
N LEU A 289 -17.27 -16.44 24.64
CA LEU A 289 -16.57 -15.17 24.83
C LEU A 289 -15.99 -15.03 26.25
N GLN A 290 -16.73 -15.38 27.27
CA GLN A 290 -16.24 -15.37 28.67
C GLN A 290 -15.06 -16.32 28.87
N THR A 291 -15.00 -17.41 28.12
CA THR A 291 -13.86 -18.34 28.15
C THR A 291 -12.66 -17.83 27.35
N LYS A 292 -12.91 -17.20 26.19
CA LYS A 292 -11.83 -16.80 25.25
C LYS A 292 -11.30 -15.40 25.49
N VAL A 293 -12.12 -14.49 26.05
CA VAL A 293 -11.78 -13.08 26.33
C VAL A 293 -12.41 -12.67 27.67
N PRO A 294 -11.96 -13.24 28.79
CA PRO A 294 -12.57 -12.98 30.11
C PRO A 294 -12.45 -11.51 30.55
N GLU A 295 -11.55 -10.74 29.96
CA GLU A 295 -11.37 -9.31 30.23
C GLU A 295 -12.53 -8.46 29.70
N ALA A 296 -13.26 -8.94 28.68
CA ALA A 296 -14.36 -8.20 28.05
C ALA A 296 -15.67 -8.32 28.84
N VAL A 297 -16.37 -7.20 28.95
CA VAL A 297 -17.73 -7.19 29.50
C VAL A 297 -18.71 -7.53 28.39
N LEU A 298 -19.53 -8.57 28.63
CA LEU A 298 -20.52 -8.98 27.63
C LEU A 298 -21.87 -8.31 27.89
N VAL A 299 -22.51 -7.90 26.83
CA VAL A 299 -23.87 -7.37 26.81
C VAL A 299 -24.69 -8.24 25.85
N THR A 300 -25.65 -8.94 26.42
CA THR A 300 -26.58 -9.79 25.67
C THR A 300 -27.99 -9.44 26.10
N GLY A 301 -28.92 -9.34 25.17
CA GLY A 301 -30.33 -9.00 25.46
C GLY A 301 -31.29 -9.95 24.77
N GLN A 302 -32.54 -9.93 25.23
CA GLN A 302 -33.65 -10.55 24.52
C GLN A 302 -34.07 -9.68 23.36
N GLU A 303 -34.64 -10.26 22.30
CA GLU A 303 -34.93 -9.58 21.04
C GLU A 303 -35.84 -8.35 21.20
N ASN A 304 -36.76 -8.38 22.14
CA ASN A 304 -37.69 -7.27 22.45
C ASN A 304 -37.05 -6.08 23.19
N GLU A 305 -35.88 -6.25 23.83
CA GLU A 305 -35.18 -5.21 24.61
C GLU A 305 -33.92 -4.71 23.87
N GLU A 306 -33.56 -5.36 22.76
CA GLU A 306 -32.27 -5.21 22.12
C GLU A 306 -32.00 -3.79 21.63
N GLU A 307 -32.98 -3.09 21.05
CA GLU A 307 -32.79 -1.72 20.55
C GLU A 307 -32.54 -0.73 21.68
N THR A 308 -33.28 -0.85 22.79
CA THR A 308 -33.08 0.00 23.96
C THR A 308 -31.71 -0.24 24.59
N LEU A 309 -31.36 -1.51 24.77
CA LEU A 309 -30.09 -1.90 25.32
C LEU A 309 -28.90 -1.47 24.42
N LEU A 310 -29.05 -1.60 23.12
CA LEU A 310 -28.05 -1.11 22.14
C LEU A 310 -27.87 0.41 22.25
N ALA A 311 -28.96 1.18 22.34
CA ALA A 311 -28.90 2.62 22.50
C ALA A 311 -28.14 3.05 23.77
N GLU A 312 -28.35 2.35 24.88
CA GLU A 312 -27.61 2.59 26.13
C GLU A 312 -26.11 2.28 26.00
N GLN A 313 -25.75 1.22 25.24
CA GLN A 313 -24.35 0.87 25.02
C GLN A 313 -23.66 1.88 24.10
N LEU A 314 -24.35 2.41 23.11
CA LEU A 314 -23.82 3.47 22.22
C LEU A 314 -23.49 4.75 23.02
N GLN A 315 -24.29 5.10 24.04
CA GLN A 315 -24.01 6.24 24.92
C GLN A 315 -22.81 6.02 25.85
N TRP A 316 -22.51 4.77 26.20
CA TRP A 316 -21.37 4.44 27.06
C TRP A 316 -20.03 4.51 26.32
N ALA A 317 -20.00 4.27 25.02
CA ALA A 317 -18.79 4.07 24.25
C ALA A 317 -18.06 5.39 23.90
N ASP A 318 -16.75 5.33 23.80
CA ASP A 318 -15.90 6.37 23.21
C ASP A 318 -15.59 6.08 21.73
N ALA A 319 -15.73 4.80 21.30
CA ALA A 319 -15.69 4.37 19.90
C ALA A 319 -16.49 3.06 19.72
N VAL A 320 -16.93 2.78 18.49
CA VAL A 320 -17.74 1.60 18.15
C VAL A 320 -17.14 0.84 17.00
N VAL A 321 -17.07 -0.48 17.09
CA VAL A 321 -16.86 -1.41 15.96
C VAL A 321 -18.17 -2.15 15.73
N PHE A 322 -18.68 -2.13 14.52
CA PHE A 322 -19.95 -2.74 14.16
C PHE A 322 -19.83 -3.56 12.86
N GLY A 323 -20.31 -4.80 12.90
CA GLY A 323 -20.48 -5.59 11.70
C GLY A 323 -19.85 -6.99 11.68
N PRO A 324 -18.68 -7.24 12.27
CA PRO A 324 -18.05 -8.55 12.20
C PRO A 324 -18.95 -9.68 12.66
N GLY A 325 -19.39 -10.56 11.74
CA GLY A 325 -20.16 -11.75 12.03
C GLY A 325 -21.57 -11.54 12.62
N ILE A 326 -22.21 -10.39 12.36
CA ILE A 326 -23.59 -10.13 12.86
C ILE A 326 -24.67 -10.80 11.99
N GLY A 327 -24.29 -11.27 10.78
CA GLY A 327 -25.21 -11.74 9.74
C GLY A 327 -25.89 -10.60 8.98
N THR A 328 -26.74 -10.94 7.97
CA THR A 328 -27.43 -9.97 7.12
C THR A 328 -28.96 -10.02 7.25
N GLY A 329 -29.47 -10.75 8.26
CA GLY A 329 -30.89 -10.92 8.51
C GLY A 329 -31.57 -9.66 9.05
N GLN A 330 -32.90 -9.74 9.29
CA GLN A 330 -33.70 -8.60 9.76
C GLN A 330 -33.19 -7.97 11.07
N ARG A 331 -32.71 -8.79 12.02
CA ARG A 331 -32.10 -8.32 13.26
C ARG A 331 -30.91 -7.42 12.97
N ALA A 332 -29.95 -7.88 12.17
CA ALA A 332 -28.76 -7.11 11.81
C ALA A 332 -29.11 -5.82 11.05
N ARG A 333 -30.11 -5.84 10.18
CA ARG A 333 -30.61 -4.63 9.47
C ARG A 333 -31.21 -3.61 10.42
N ARG A 334 -32.02 -4.02 11.41
CA ARG A 334 -32.51 -3.11 12.47
C ARG A 334 -31.37 -2.50 13.26
N MET A 335 -30.42 -3.33 13.71
CA MET A 335 -29.24 -2.86 14.42
C MET A 335 -28.43 -1.85 13.58
N THR A 336 -28.24 -2.09 12.28
CA THR A 336 -27.54 -1.17 11.38
C THR A 336 -28.22 0.20 11.34
N SER A 337 -29.55 0.24 11.18
CA SER A 337 -30.32 1.49 11.20
C SER A 337 -30.20 2.21 12.55
N THR A 338 -30.28 1.49 13.67
CA THR A 338 -30.13 2.07 15.02
C THR A 338 -28.72 2.63 15.23
N VAL A 339 -27.67 1.90 14.85
CA VAL A 339 -26.28 2.35 15.01
C VAL A 339 -26.03 3.60 14.19
N LEU A 340 -26.39 3.61 12.89
CA LEU A 340 -26.18 4.78 12.02
C LEU A 340 -26.97 6.02 12.50
N ALA A 341 -28.19 5.82 12.99
CA ALA A 341 -29.02 6.93 13.47
C ALA A 341 -28.59 7.50 14.83
N GLN A 342 -28.07 6.64 15.74
CA GLN A 342 -27.87 6.98 17.15
C GLN A 342 -26.41 7.09 17.60
N CYS A 343 -25.45 6.49 16.87
CA CYS A 343 -24.03 6.61 17.21
C CYS A 343 -23.56 8.07 17.10
N ARG A 344 -22.79 8.51 18.12
CA ARG A 344 -22.23 9.89 18.19
C ARG A 344 -20.74 9.92 18.42
N VAL A 345 -20.12 8.74 18.44
CA VAL A 345 -18.67 8.54 18.59
C VAL A 345 -18.11 7.87 17.35
N PRO A 346 -16.80 7.94 17.07
CA PRO A 346 -16.23 7.32 15.87
C PRO A 346 -16.65 5.86 15.70
N LEU A 347 -16.98 5.49 14.45
CA LEU A 347 -17.59 4.22 14.09
C LEU A 347 -16.79 3.49 13.03
N VAL A 348 -16.37 2.25 13.32
CA VAL A 348 -15.82 1.33 12.31
C VAL A 348 -16.93 0.41 11.82
N LEU A 349 -17.13 0.34 10.51
CA LEU A 349 -18.06 -0.55 9.83
C LEU A 349 -17.29 -1.60 9.02
N ASP A 350 -17.53 -2.88 9.30
CA ASP A 350 -16.83 -3.98 8.63
C ASP A 350 -17.79 -5.13 8.29
N ALA A 351 -17.40 -5.96 7.36
CA ALA A 351 -18.01 -7.25 7.04
C ALA A 351 -19.54 -7.17 6.77
N ASP A 352 -20.36 -7.80 7.61
CA ASP A 352 -21.82 -7.90 7.39
C ASP A 352 -22.52 -6.54 7.43
N ALA A 353 -22.00 -5.56 8.19
CA ALA A 353 -22.52 -4.19 8.15
C ALA A 353 -22.34 -3.57 6.77
N LEU A 354 -21.20 -3.79 6.11
CA LEU A 354 -20.95 -3.30 4.75
C LEU A 354 -21.87 -3.99 3.73
N ASN A 355 -22.12 -5.28 3.92
CA ASN A 355 -23.05 -6.04 3.07
C ASN A 355 -24.50 -5.52 3.18
N ILE A 356 -24.93 -5.11 4.38
CA ILE A 356 -26.26 -4.52 4.60
C ILE A 356 -26.34 -3.12 3.98
N ILE A 357 -25.30 -2.30 4.19
CA ILE A 357 -25.22 -0.94 3.67
C ILE A 357 -25.14 -0.94 2.13
N ALA A 358 -24.55 -1.96 1.52
CA ALA A 358 -24.46 -2.08 0.06
C ALA A 358 -25.82 -2.11 -0.66
N ASP A 359 -26.89 -2.53 0.02
CA ASP A 359 -28.25 -2.45 -0.52
C ASP A 359 -28.77 -1.02 -0.63
N GLN A 360 -28.29 -0.12 0.24
CA GLN A 360 -28.67 1.31 0.30
C GLN A 360 -27.51 2.13 0.91
N PRO A 361 -26.46 2.46 0.12
CA PRO A 361 -25.29 3.17 0.62
C PRO A 361 -25.58 4.57 1.21
N GLU A 362 -26.67 5.21 0.78
CA GLU A 362 -27.15 6.50 1.28
C GLU A 362 -27.47 6.48 2.79
N LEU A 363 -27.60 5.33 3.41
CA LEU A 363 -27.72 5.20 4.86
C LEU A 363 -26.51 5.80 5.60
N LEU A 364 -25.33 5.85 4.98
CA LEU A 364 -24.14 6.48 5.55
C LEU A 364 -24.33 7.98 5.80
N GLU A 365 -25.18 8.67 5.02
CA GLU A 365 -25.48 10.09 5.17
C GLU A 365 -26.30 10.41 6.43
N GLN A 366 -26.89 9.38 7.06
CA GLN A 366 -27.65 9.54 8.32
C GLN A 366 -26.73 9.65 9.53
N ALA A 367 -25.51 9.17 9.44
CA ALA A 367 -24.57 9.18 10.54
C ALA A 367 -24.10 10.61 10.86
N LYS A 368 -23.93 10.88 12.16
CA LYS A 368 -23.47 12.18 12.67
C LYS A 368 -22.13 12.08 13.38
N THR A 369 -21.27 11.22 12.86
CA THR A 369 -19.95 10.94 13.42
C THR A 369 -19.00 10.48 12.32
N ASP A 370 -17.71 10.46 12.61
CA ASP A 370 -16.71 9.93 11.70
C ASP A 370 -16.92 8.42 11.48
N ILE A 371 -16.98 8.01 10.22
CA ILE A 371 -17.13 6.61 9.83
C ILE A 371 -15.85 6.14 9.14
N ILE A 372 -15.36 4.98 9.57
CA ILE A 372 -14.32 4.22 8.88
C ILE A 372 -14.96 2.94 8.34
N LEU A 373 -14.90 2.74 7.02
CA LEU A 373 -15.29 1.48 6.41
C LEU A 373 -14.06 0.67 6.05
N THR A 374 -14.13 -0.67 6.23
CA THR A 374 -13.00 -1.56 5.95
C THR A 374 -13.33 -2.62 4.87
N PRO A 375 -13.81 -2.22 3.67
CA PRO A 375 -14.20 -3.18 2.64
C PRO A 375 -12.99 -3.92 2.04
N HIS A 376 -13.15 -5.20 1.71
CA HIS A 376 -12.34 -5.89 0.72
C HIS A 376 -12.91 -5.66 -0.70
N PRO A 377 -12.19 -5.99 -1.82
CA PRO A 377 -12.65 -5.68 -3.17
C PRO A 377 -14.06 -6.20 -3.49
N GLY A 378 -14.45 -7.38 -2.95
CA GLY A 378 -15.80 -7.91 -3.14
C GLY A 378 -16.89 -7.13 -2.40
N GLU A 379 -16.61 -6.59 -1.20
CA GLU A 379 -17.51 -5.69 -0.48
C GLU A 379 -17.59 -4.33 -1.17
N MET A 380 -16.46 -3.79 -1.62
CA MET A 380 -16.42 -2.54 -2.39
C MET A 380 -17.19 -2.65 -3.71
N SER A 381 -17.09 -3.78 -4.39
CA SER A 381 -17.87 -4.10 -5.59
C SER A 381 -19.39 -4.00 -5.33
N ARG A 382 -19.86 -4.54 -4.20
CA ARG A 382 -21.27 -4.43 -3.80
C ARG A 382 -21.67 -3.00 -3.44
N LEU A 383 -20.85 -2.29 -2.69
CA LEU A 383 -21.08 -0.89 -2.29
C LEU A 383 -21.14 0.06 -3.49
N THR A 384 -20.35 -0.18 -4.52
CA THR A 384 -20.22 0.71 -5.69
C THR A 384 -20.99 0.22 -6.92
N GLN A 385 -21.51 -1.02 -6.89
CA GLN A 385 -22.14 -1.71 -8.03
C GLN A 385 -21.19 -1.85 -9.24
N LYS A 386 -19.88 -1.93 -9.00
CA LYS A 386 -18.85 -2.11 -10.03
C LYS A 386 -18.25 -3.52 -9.97
N PRO A 387 -17.77 -4.08 -11.10
CA PRO A 387 -17.09 -5.37 -11.10
C PRO A 387 -15.84 -5.38 -10.21
N VAL A 388 -15.55 -6.52 -9.56
CA VAL A 388 -14.33 -6.68 -8.74
C VAL A 388 -13.06 -6.41 -9.55
N SER A 389 -13.02 -6.81 -10.81
CA SER A 389 -11.89 -6.55 -11.72
C SER A 389 -11.64 -5.06 -11.93
N GLU A 390 -12.67 -4.23 -12.00
CA GLU A 390 -12.53 -2.76 -12.08
C GLU A 390 -12.01 -2.20 -10.77
N ILE A 391 -12.55 -2.65 -9.62
CA ILE A 391 -12.07 -2.21 -8.30
C ILE A 391 -10.58 -2.51 -8.13
N LEU A 392 -10.12 -3.70 -8.51
CA LEU A 392 -8.72 -4.09 -8.38
C LEU A 392 -7.79 -3.22 -9.23
N THR A 393 -8.16 -2.88 -10.45
CA THR A 393 -7.36 -2.04 -11.34
C THR A 393 -7.44 -0.54 -11.04
N THR A 394 -8.43 -0.11 -10.22
CA THR A 394 -8.64 1.30 -9.84
C THR A 394 -8.70 1.47 -8.32
N LEU A 395 -7.88 0.73 -7.58
CA LEU A 395 -7.99 0.58 -6.13
C LEU A 395 -7.99 1.94 -5.40
N GLU A 396 -6.98 2.78 -5.67
CA GLU A 396 -6.85 4.12 -5.08
C GLU A 396 -8.05 5.00 -5.46
N GLN A 397 -8.34 5.11 -6.75
CA GLN A 397 -9.45 5.93 -7.24
C GLN A 397 -10.82 5.49 -6.71
N SER A 398 -11.04 4.17 -6.58
CA SER A 398 -12.27 3.60 -6.03
C SER A 398 -12.44 3.99 -4.56
N ALA A 399 -11.37 3.88 -3.75
CA ALA A 399 -11.37 4.26 -2.35
C ALA A 399 -11.62 5.77 -2.18
N GLU A 400 -10.90 6.61 -2.93
CA GLU A 400 -11.04 8.08 -2.88
C GLU A 400 -12.41 8.56 -3.30
N THR A 401 -12.92 8.04 -4.42
CA THR A 401 -14.25 8.42 -4.94
C THR A 401 -15.35 8.08 -3.94
N PHE A 402 -15.28 6.89 -3.33
CA PHE A 402 -16.25 6.45 -2.33
C PHE A 402 -16.14 7.29 -1.04
N ALA A 403 -14.92 7.48 -0.53
CA ALA A 403 -14.65 8.28 0.65
C ALA A 403 -15.20 9.71 0.50
N LYS A 404 -14.92 10.36 -0.62
CA LYS A 404 -15.37 11.71 -0.92
C LYS A 404 -16.90 11.82 -1.07
N ARG A 405 -17.53 10.84 -1.76
CA ARG A 405 -18.97 10.84 -1.98
C ARG A 405 -19.76 10.82 -0.68
N PHE A 406 -19.35 9.97 0.27
CA PHE A 406 -20.09 9.75 1.50
C PHE A 406 -19.47 10.43 2.73
N HIS A 407 -18.42 11.23 2.56
CA HIS A 407 -17.66 11.90 3.64
C HIS A 407 -17.20 10.93 4.74
N VAL A 408 -16.59 9.81 4.32
CA VAL A 408 -16.12 8.71 5.18
C VAL A 408 -14.63 8.47 4.96
N ILE A 409 -14.04 7.63 5.80
CA ILE A 409 -12.71 7.08 5.58
C ILE A 409 -12.90 5.67 5.03
N CYS A 410 -12.30 5.39 3.87
CA CYS A 410 -12.38 4.11 3.19
C CYS A 410 -11.04 3.37 3.28
N VAL A 411 -11.02 2.25 4.02
CA VAL A 411 -9.89 1.32 4.12
C VAL A 411 -10.15 0.16 3.16
N LEU A 412 -9.79 0.32 1.90
CA LEU A 412 -9.98 -0.70 0.86
C LEU A 412 -8.85 -1.74 0.95
N LYS A 413 -9.20 -2.90 1.49
CA LYS A 413 -8.27 -4.00 1.79
C LYS A 413 -7.86 -4.72 0.51
N ASP A 414 -6.55 -4.82 0.28
CA ASP A 414 -5.94 -5.67 -0.76
C ASP A 414 -4.52 -6.01 -0.33
N PHE A 415 -3.71 -6.59 -1.21
CA PHE A 415 -2.28 -6.85 -0.95
C PHE A 415 -1.56 -5.61 -0.40
N HIS A 416 -1.74 -4.46 -1.02
CA HIS A 416 -1.42 -3.15 -0.45
C HIS A 416 -2.73 -2.39 -0.18
N THR A 417 -3.17 -2.42 1.07
CA THR A 417 -4.40 -1.73 1.48
C THR A 417 -4.30 -0.23 1.24
N VAL A 418 -5.33 0.34 0.62
CA VAL A 418 -5.46 1.79 0.41
C VAL A 418 -6.42 2.38 1.44
N THR A 419 -5.98 3.39 2.19
CA THR A 419 -6.81 4.16 3.12
C THR A 419 -7.01 5.56 2.58
N ALA A 420 -8.20 5.88 2.11
CA ALA A 420 -8.57 7.20 1.60
C ALA A 420 -9.38 7.99 2.63
N VAL A 421 -8.94 9.20 2.94
CA VAL A 421 -9.64 10.16 3.78
C VAL A 421 -10.39 11.15 2.87
N SER A 422 -11.65 11.46 3.13
CA SER A 422 -12.55 12.16 2.21
C SER A 422 -12.00 13.49 1.66
N ASP A 423 -11.40 14.30 2.51
CA ASP A 423 -10.82 15.60 2.17
C ASP A 423 -9.35 15.71 2.62
N GLY A 424 -8.65 14.55 2.70
CA GLY A 424 -7.32 14.45 3.24
C GLY A 424 -6.37 13.64 2.38
N MET A 425 -5.40 13.02 3.05
CA MET A 425 -4.40 12.17 2.44
C MET A 425 -4.95 10.79 2.09
N THR A 426 -4.40 10.20 1.04
CA THR A 426 -4.52 8.77 0.75
C THR A 426 -3.26 8.05 1.22
N TYR A 427 -3.42 6.88 1.84
CA TYR A 427 -2.30 6.07 2.33
C TYR A 427 -2.29 4.71 1.64
N VAL A 428 -1.13 4.30 1.15
CA VAL A 428 -0.88 2.95 0.64
C VAL A 428 -0.07 2.19 1.69
N ASN A 429 -0.60 1.09 2.21
CA ASN A 429 0.09 0.31 3.22
C ASN A 429 1.04 -0.70 2.57
N LEU A 430 2.31 -0.68 2.98
CA LEU A 430 3.35 -1.58 2.48
C LEU A 430 3.75 -2.68 3.49
N SER A 431 3.19 -2.65 4.71
CA SER A 431 3.41 -3.71 5.70
C SER A 431 2.43 -4.86 5.50
N GLY A 432 2.79 -6.02 6.00
CA GLY A 432 1.99 -7.23 5.87
C GLY A 432 2.49 -8.17 4.78
N ASN A 433 1.86 -9.33 4.71
CA ASN A 433 2.25 -10.38 3.79
C ASN A 433 1.05 -11.27 3.41
N ASN A 434 1.22 -12.11 2.40
CA ASN A 434 0.17 -12.97 1.87
C ASN A 434 -0.32 -14.08 2.83
N GLY A 435 0.37 -14.35 3.95
CA GLY A 435 -0.13 -15.21 5.03
C GLY A 435 -1.32 -14.62 5.76
N MET A 436 -1.50 -13.30 5.70
CA MET A 436 -2.65 -12.59 6.29
C MET A 436 -3.98 -12.82 5.55
N ALA A 437 -3.95 -13.47 4.38
CA ALA A 437 -5.15 -13.89 3.65
C ALA A 437 -5.79 -15.11 4.34
N THR A 438 -6.21 -14.94 5.59
CA THR A 438 -6.85 -15.96 6.44
C THR A 438 -8.11 -15.41 7.08
N ALA A 439 -9.08 -16.30 7.39
CA ALA A 439 -10.32 -15.91 8.03
C ALA A 439 -10.06 -15.26 9.40
N GLY A 440 -10.74 -14.14 9.67
CA GLY A 440 -10.60 -13.40 10.92
C GLY A 440 -9.56 -12.28 10.92
N SER A 441 -8.71 -12.18 9.86
CA SER A 441 -7.72 -11.08 9.75
C SER A 441 -8.40 -9.70 9.68
N GLY A 442 -9.53 -9.58 8.99
CA GLY A 442 -10.34 -8.34 8.96
C GLY A 442 -10.91 -7.99 10.34
N ASP A 443 -11.39 -9.00 11.08
CA ASP A 443 -11.92 -8.79 12.45
C ASP A 443 -10.82 -8.25 13.38
N VAL A 444 -9.59 -8.74 13.24
CA VAL A 444 -8.41 -8.22 13.96
C VAL A 444 -8.17 -6.75 13.60
N LEU A 445 -8.18 -6.41 12.30
CA LEU A 445 -8.00 -5.03 11.83
C LEU A 445 -9.06 -4.09 12.40
N ALA A 446 -10.34 -4.50 12.36
CA ALA A 446 -11.44 -3.71 12.93
C ALA A 446 -11.24 -3.46 14.44
N GLY A 447 -10.78 -4.47 15.19
CA GLY A 447 -10.43 -4.36 16.61
C GLY A 447 -9.25 -3.41 16.85
N VAL A 448 -8.23 -3.45 16.00
CA VAL A 448 -7.05 -2.56 16.07
C VAL A 448 -7.47 -1.10 15.86
N ILE A 449 -8.18 -0.80 14.76
CA ILE A 449 -8.65 0.56 14.46
C ILE A 449 -9.59 1.07 15.56
N GLY A 450 -10.56 0.24 15.97
CA GLY A 450 -11.50 0.59 17.04
C GLY A 450 -10.81 0.92 18.36
N SER A 451 -9.72 0.21 18.69
CA SER A 451 -8.91 0.50 19.87
C SER A 451 -8.23 1.86 19.82
N LEU A 452 -7.63 2.22 18.68
CA LEU A 452 -6.96 3.51 18.50
C LEU A 452 -7.97 4.67 18.61
N LEU A 453 -9.15 4.50 18.03
CA LEU A 453 -10.25 5.47 18.17
C LEU A 453 -10.70 5.63 19.61
N ALA A 454 -10.92 4.51 20.34
CA ALA A 454 -11.35 4.55 21.74
C ALA A 454 -10.32 5.23 22.64
N GLN A 455 -9.03 5.16 22.31
CA GLN A 455 -7.95 5.86 23.00
C GLN A 455 -7.84 7.35 22.60
N GLY A 456 -8.75 7.87 21.79
CA GLY A 456 -8.86 9.28 21.46
C GLY A 456 -8.10 9.72 20.20
N MET A 457 -7.59 8.79 19.40
CA MET A 457 -7.03 9.17 18.11
C MET A 457 -8.13 9.63 17.15
N LYS A 458 -7.81 10.62 16.33
CA LYS A 458 -8.71 11.04 15.24
C LYS A 458 -8.85 9.94 14.21
N ALA A 459 -10.02 9.85 13.59
CA ALA A 459 -10.33 8.79 12.61
C ALA A 459 -9.36 8.80 11.42
N GLU A 460 -8.99 9.99 10.94
CA GLU A 460 -8.04 10.20 9.84
C GLU A 460 -6.60 9.71 10.13
N GLU A 461 -6.23 9.60 11.40
CA GLU A 461 -4.94 9.07 11.85
C GLU A 461 -5.04 7.61 12.27
N ALA A 462 -6.12 7.23 12.97
CA ALA A 462 -6.33 5.89 13.48
C ALA A 462 -6.49 4.84 12.36
N ALA A 463 -7.16 5.19 11.27
CA ALA A 463 -7.38 4.26 10.17
C ALA A 463 -6.06 3.84 9.48
N PRO A 464 -5.24 4.75 8.93
CA PRO A 464 -3.99 4.35 8.27
C PRO A 464 -2.98 3.75 9.25
N LEU A 465 -2.88 4.28 10.47
CA LEU A 465 -1.95 3.74 11.48
C LEU A 465 -2.38 2.34 11.94
N GLY A 466 -3.69 2.10 12.11
CA GLY A 466 -4.22 0.78 12.44
C GLY A 466 -3.94 -0.26 11.35
N VAL A 467 -4.07 0.12 10.08
CA VAL A 467 -3.71 -0.73 8.94
C VAL A 467 -2.21 -1.05 8.95
N TYR A 468 -1.36 -0.06 9.19
CA TYR A 468 0.09 -0.22 9.24
C TYR A 468 0.52 -1.16 10.37
N VAL A 469 0.02 -0.92 11.59
CA VAL A 469 0.27 -1.77 12.77
C VAL A 469 -0.22 -3.20 12.56
N HIS A 470 -1.40 -3.38 11.97
CA HIS A 470 -1.94 -4.70 11.64
C HIS A 470 -1.05 -5.46 10.65
N GLY A 471 -0.53 -4.75 9.63
CA GLY A 471 0.43 -5.32 8.69
C GLY A 471 1.74 -5.73 9.36
N LEU A 472 2.35 -4.86 10.18
CA LEU A 472 3.56 -5.18 10.95
C LEU A 472 3.36 -6.38 11.89
N ALA A 473 2.18 -6.49 12.52
CA ALA A 473 1.83 -7.65 13.34
C ALA A 473 1.76 -8.94 12.50
N GLY A 474 1.25 -8.86 11.27
CA GLY A 474 1.28 -9.95 10.30
C GLY A 474 2.71 -10.34 9.91
N ASP A 475 3.60 -9.38 9.73
CA ASP A 475 5.01 -9.64 9.42
C ASP A 475 5.72 -10.31 10.62
N ALA A 476 5.47 -9.85 11.83
CA ALA A 476 5.98 -10.50 13.04
C ALA A 476 5.43 -11.93 13.21
N ALA A 477 4.17 -12.18 12.83
CA ALA A 477 3.59 -13.52 12.83
C ALA A 477 4.25 -14.43 11.80
N LYS A 478 4.51 -13.93 10.58
CA LYS A 478 5.21 -14.65 9.51
C LYS A 478 6.57 -15.16 9.96
N GLU A 479 7.34 -14.36 10.69
CA GLU A 479 8.66 -14.76 11.22
C GLU A 479 8.55 -15.95 12.19
N LYS A 480 7.43 -16.10 12.91
CA LYS A 480 7.21 -17.16 13.90
C LYS A 480 6.62 -18.43 13.31
N CYS A 481 5.62 -18.33 12.45
CA CYS A 481 4.83 -19.49 11.98
C CYS A 481 4.89 -19.70 10.45
N GLY A 482 5.59 -18.85 9.73
CA GLY A 482 5.64 -18.87 8.27
C GLY A 482 4.32 -18.47 7.62
N VAL A 483 4.34 -18.23 6.31
CA VAL A 483 3.18 -17.74 5.54
C VAL A 483 2.01 -18.74 5.52
N ARG A 484 2.30 -20.04 5.40
CA ARG A 484 1.26 -21.09 5.26
C ARG A 484 0.58 -21.46 6.58
N GLY A 485 1.28 -21.31 7.70
CA GLY A 485 0.79 -21.69 9.02
C GLY A 485 0.06 -20.57 9.76
N MET A 486 0.04 -19.35 9.19
CA MET A 486 -0.49 -18.16 9.83
C MET A 486 -2.01 -18.21 9.98
N MET A 487 -2.48 -17.87 11.18
CA MET A 487 -3.89 -17.68 11.53
C MET A 487 -4.11 -16.27 12.10
N ALA A 488 -5.36 -15.83 12.16
CA ALA A 488 -5.71 -14.54 12.75
C ALA A 488 -5.24 -14.38 14.20
N SER A 489 -5.21 -15.47 14.98
CA SER A 489 -4.66 -15.48 16.34
C SER A 489 -3.16 -15.16 16.39
N ASP A 490 -2.40 -15.53 15.37
CA ASP A 490 -0.96 -15.25 15.30
C ASP A 490 -0.72 -13.76 15.02
N ILE A 491 -1.57 -13.13 14.20
CA ILE A 491 -1.55 -11.68 13.96
C ILE A 491 -1.81 -10.94 15.27
N ILE A 492 -2.81 -11.39 16.09
CA ILE A 492 -3.08 -10.81 17.41
C ILE A 492 -1.87 -10.92 18.34
N GLU A 493 -1.17 -12.05 18.32
CA GLU A 493 0.06 -12.21 19.10
C GLU A 493 1.22 -11.36 18.53
N GLY A 494 1.26 -11.15 17.21
CA GLY A 494 2.20 -10.26 16.54
C GLY A 494 2.07 -8.79 16.96
N LEU A 495 0.87 -8.33 17.36
CA LEU A 495 0.67 -6.98 17.88
C LEU A 495 1.57 -6.63 19.08
N LYS A 496 1.95 -7.62 19.88
CA LYS A 496 2.86 -7.44 21.03
C LYS A 496 4.29 -7.06 20.62
N GLU A 497 4.67 -7.36 19.38
CA GLU A 497 6.03 -7.13 18.90
C GLU A 497 6.16 -5.73 18.26
N VAL A 498 5.06 -5.15 17.79
CA VAL A 498 5.06 -3.86 17.09
C VAL A 498 5.59 -2.70 17.95
N GLU A 499 5.30 -2.69 19.27
CA GLU A 499 5.81 -1.67 20.18
C GLU A 499 7.30 -1.86 20.55
N LYS A 500 7.89 -3.01 20.21
CA LYS A 500 9.29 -3.33 20.56
C LYS A 500 10.25 -3.02 19.41
N SER A 501 9.73 -2.79 18.23
CA SER A 501 10.48 -2.46 17.00
C SER A 501 10.61 -0.94 16.82
#